data_ad579fe48098e42fd076983e52670052
#
_entry.id   ad579fe48098e42fd076983e52670052
#
_cell.length_a   1.000
_cell.length_b   1.000
_cell.length_c   1.000
_cell.angle_alpha   90.00
_cell.angle_beta   90.00
_cell.angle_gamma   90.00
#
_symmetry.space_group_name_H-M   'P 1'
#
loop_
_entity.id
_entity.type
_entity.pdbx_description
1 polymer ?
#
loop_
_entity_poly.entity_id
_entity_poly.type
_entity_poly.pdbx_seq_one_letter_code
_entity_poly.pdbx_strand_id
1 'polypeptide(L)'
;PMLAVNKGHYVAHFLAKSDDGTFAYDVKLVTSADGETWTAPFVIHDDGKHAEHGFVSLLPYGDNFLITWLDGRNTVMEGATNDHHEGHHGVMTLRAALINAAGVKLNEWELDNKTCDCCQTTAVVTSQGPAVIYRDRSDDELRDMAIVRLQGDSVWTAPEPVYTDNWKIAGCPVNGPRADALGSS
;
A
#
# COMPACT_ATOMS: atom_id res chain seq x y z
N PRO A 1 -7.65 -9.69 0.75
CA PRO A 1 -8.35 -8.88 1.75
C PRO A 1 -7.72 -9.02 3.12
N MET A 2 -7.82 -7.96 3.95
CA MET A 2 -7.40 -7.94 5.35
C MET A 2 -8.50 -7.31 6.19
N LEU A 3 -8.52 -7.67 7.48
CA LEU A 3 -9.38 -7.09 8.50
C LEU A 3 -8.49 -6.64 9.65
N ALA A 4 -8.66 -5.41 10.10
CA ALA A 4 -8.04 -4.87 11.30
C ALA A 4 -9.10 -4.47 12.33
N VAL A 5 -8.78 -4.65 13.59
CA VAL A 5 -9.66 -4.28 14.71
C VAL A 5 -8.90 -3.33 15.64
N ASN A 6 -9.52 -2.21 15.98
CA ASN A 6 -8.95 -1.23 16.90
C ASN A 6 -10.04 -0.69 17.84
N LYS A 7 -9.89 -0.90 19.13
CA LYS A 7 -10.81 -0.39 20.19
C LYS A 7 -12.28 -0.70 19.90
N GLY A 8 -12.56 -1.90 19.39
CA GLY A 8 -13.92 -2.34 19.06
C GLY A 8 -14.45 -1.86 17.72
N HIS A 9 -13.69 -1.09 16.95
CA HIS A 9 -13.99 -0.73 15.58
C HIS A 9 -13.26 -1.64 14.59
N TYR A 10 -13.86 -1.85 13.45
CA TYR A 10 -13.39 -2.78 12.42
C TYR A 10 -13.19 -2.04 11.10
N VAL A 11 -12.11 -2.32 10.41
CA VAL A 11 -11.87 -1.89 9.04
C VAL A 11 -11.46 -3.10 8.23
N ALA A 12 -12.10 -3.31 7.11
CA ALA A 12 -11.71 -4.34 6.16
C ALA A 12 -11.44 -3.73 4.77
N HIS A 13 -10.52 -4.33 4.03
CA HIS A 13 -10.29 -3.97 2.63
C HIS A 13 -10.44 -5.17 1.70
N PHE A 14 -10.80 -4.88 0.48
CA PHE A 14 -10.80 -5.80 -0.64
C PHE A 14 -10.50 -5.05 -1.94
N LEU A 15 -10.09 -5.78 -2.96
CA LEU A 15 -9.90 -5.23 -4.30
C LEU A 15 -11.16 -5.42 -5.12
N ALA A 16 -11.54 -4.40 -5.87
CA ALA A 16 -12.63 -4.46 -6.83
C ALA A 16 -12.16 -3.94 -8.18
N LYS A 17 -12.62 -4.56 -9.27
CA LYS A 17 -12.38 -4.02 -10.60
C LYS A 17 -12.92 -2.60 -10.71
N SER A 18 -12.10 -1.70 -11.26
CA SER A 18 -12.47 -0.32 -11.57
C SER A 18 -12.75 -0.10 -13.05
N ASP A 19 -12.27 -1.02 -13.92
CA ASP A 19 -12.49 -1.01 -15.35
C ASP A 19 -12.32 -2.44 -15.92
N ASP A 20 -12.62 -2.63 -17.20
CA ASP A 20 -12.42 -3.88 -17.94
C ASP A 20 -10.95 -4.23 -18.16
N GLY A 21 -10.02 -3.28 -17.96
CA GLY A 21 -8.58 -3.49 -18.02
C GLY A 21 -8.10 -4.62 -17.10
N THR A 22 -7.07 -5.35 -17.51
CA THR A 22 -6.59 -6.54 -16.79
C THR A 22 -6.18 -6.26 -15.35
N PHE A 23 -5.50 -5.14 -15.11
CA PHE A 23 -4.97 -4.74 -13.80
C PHE A 23 -5.65 -3.49 -13.22
N ALA A 24 -6.80 -3.08 -13.74
CA ALA A 24 -7.55 -1.96 -13.19
C ALA A 24 -8.32 -2.40 -11.93
N TYR A 25 -7.79 -2.07 -10.77
CA TYR A 25 -8.36 -2.39 -9.45
C TYR A 25 -8.36 -1.17 -8.53
N ASP A 26 -9.45 -1.03 -7.77
CA ASP A 26 -9.54 -0.13 -6.64
C ASP A 26 -9.29 -0.87 -5.32
N VAL A 27 -8.62 -0.22 -4.39
CA VAL A 27 -8.60 -0.61 -2.98
C VAL A 27 -9.86 -0.06 -2.32
N LYS A 28 -10.82 -0.93 -2.03
CA LYS A 28 -12.06 -0.57 -1.34
C LYS A 28 -11.98 -0.93 0.13
N LEU A 29 -12.52 -0.03 0.95
CA LEU A 29 -12.65 -0.20 2.40
C LEU A 29 -14.11 -0.23 2.80
N VAL A 30 -14.37 -0.94 3.90
CA VAL A 30 -15.61 -0.90 4.66
C VAL A 30 -15.26 -0.77 6.14
N THR A 31 -16.09 -0.07 6.91
CA THR A 31 -15.91 0.07 8.36
C THR A 31 -17.13 -0.45 9.11
N SER A 32 -16.92 -0.87 10.36
CA SER A 32 -17.99 -1.30 11.25
C SER A 32 -17.67 -0.92 12.69
N ALA A 33 -18.69 -0.58 13.46
CA ALA A 33 -18.57 -0.31 14.89
C ALA A 33 -18.90 -1.54 15.77
N ASP A 34 -19.47 -2.57 15.20
CA ASP A 34 -19.98 -3.76 15.93
C ASP A 34 -19.51 -5.09 15.32
N GLY A 35 -18.90 -5.06 14.12
CA GLY A 35 -18.50 -6.24 13.37
C GLY A 35 -19.64 -6.92 12.62
N GLU A 36 -20.86 -6.43 12.73
CA GLU A 36 -22.06 -6.98 12.10
C GLU A 36 -22.60 -6.06 11.00
N THR A 37 -22.71 -4.77 11.30
CA THR A 37 -23.20 -3.76 10.36
C THR A 37 -22.04 -3.02 9.72
N TRP A 38 -21.97 -3.05 8.39
CA TRP A 38 -20.87 -2.47 7.62
C TRP A 38 -21.32 -1.31 6.77
N THR A 39 -20.47 -0.31 6.61
CA THR A 39 -20.69 0.81 5.69
C THR A 39 -20.76 0.34 4.25
N ALA A 40 -21.31 1.19 3.37
CA ALA A 40 -21.08 1.03 1.94
C ALA A 40 -19.56 1.10 1.65
N PRO A 41 -19.04 0.32 0.67
CA PRO A 41 -17.64 0.38 0.28
C PRO A 41 -17.27 1.77 -0.26
N PHE A 42 -16.07 2.24 0.14
CA PHE A 42 -15.47 3.47 -0.39
C PHE A 42 -14.04 3.21 -0.86
N VAL A 43 -13.53 4.03 -1.78
CA VAL A 43 -12.18 3.93 -2.32
C VAL A 43 -11.23 4.76 -1.45
N ILE A 44 -10.06 4.24 -1.11
CA ILE A 44 -9.08 4.96 -0.27
C ILE A 44 -8.27 5.97 -1.08
N HIS A 45 -7.88 5.63 -2.30
CA HIS A 45 -7.21 6.55 -3.21
C HIS A 45 -8.23 7.42 -3.97
N ASP A 46 -7.86 8.67 -4.25
CA ASP A 46 -8.76 9.65 -4.85
C ASP A 46 -8.19 10.23 -6.16
N ASP A 47 -7.38 9.44 -6.86
CA ASP A 47 -6.71 9.82 -8.09
C ASP A 47 -7.60 9.76 -9.35
N GLY A 48 -8.73 9.05 -9.26
CA GLY A 48 -9.67 8.86 -10.37
C GLY A 48 -9.09 8.09 -11.55
N LYS A 49 -8.02 7.31 -11.35
CA LYS A 49 -7.36 6.52 -12.39
C LYS A 49 -7.81 5.07 -12.35
N HIS A 50 -8.08 4.51 -13.53
CA HIS A 50 -8.33 3.08 -13.70
C HIS A 50 -6.98 2.34 -13.85
N ALA A 51 -6.24 2.26 -12.75
CA ALA A 51 -4.91 1.68 -12.67
C ALA A 51 -4.88 0.51 -11.69
N GLU A 52 -3.73 -0.15 -11.57
CA GLU A 52 -3.52 -1.18 -10.56
C GLU A 52 -3.29 -0.53 -9.18
N HIS A 53 -4.22 -0.76 -8.25
CA HIS A 53 -4.06 -0.42 -6.85
C HIS A 53 -4.22 -1.69 -6.02
N GLY A 54 -3.25 -1.99 -5.14
CA GLY A 54 -3.32 -3.24 -4.40
C GLY A 54 -2.17 -3.48 -3.44
N PHE A 55 -1.89 -4.75 -3.15
CA PHE A 55 -0.78 -5.16 -2.27
C PHE A 55 -0.82 -4.49 -0.89
N VAL A 56 -2.02 -4.42 -0.34
CA VAL A 56 -2.38 -3.61 0.83
C VAL A 56 -1.84 -4.20 2.12
N SER A 57 -1.34 -3.34 3.01
CA SER A 57 -1.19 -3.64 4.44
C SER A 57 -2.13 -2.74 5.24
N LEU A 58 -2.79 -3.30 6.25
CA LEU A 58 -3.77 -2.62 7.09
C LEU A 58 -3.54 -2.99 8.56
N LEU A 59 -3.38 -1.99 9.43
CA LEU A 59 -3.11 -2.22 10.85
C LEU A 59 -3.68 -1.11 11.74
N PRO A 60 -4.01 -1.42 13.00
CA PRO A 60 -4.39 -0.40 13.99
C PRO A 60 -3.18 0.46 14.36
N TYR A 61 -3.40 1.77 14.49
CA TYR A 61 -2.39 2.72 14.96
C TYR A 61 -3.03 3.86 15.76
N GLY A 62 -2.67 3.98 17.05
CA GLY A 62 -3.30 4.93 17.97
C GLY A 62 -4.80 4.68 18.09
N ASP A 63 -5.61 5.69 17.77
CA ASP A 63 -7.08 5.59 17.69
C ASP A 63 -7.59 5.32 16.27
N ASN A 64 -6.67 5.19 15.32
CA ASN A 64 -6.92 5.16 13.89
C ASN A 64 -6.45 3.84 13.26
N PHE A 65 -6.51 3.78 11.93
CA PHE A 65 -5.98 2.68 11.14
C PHE A 65 -4.99 3.25 10.12
N LEU A 66 -3.82 2.64 10.02
CA LEU A 66 -2.86 2.89 8.96
C LEU A 66 -3.09 1.88 7.84
N ILE A 67 -3.18 2.37 6.62
CA ILE A 67 -3.28 1.55 5.42
C ILE A 67 -2.17 1.95 4.45
N THR A 68 -1.53 0.96 3.83
CA THR A 68 -0.54 1.17 2.77
C THR A 68 -0.92 0.36 1.54
N TRP A 69 -0.59 0.86 0.35
CA TRP A 69 -0.86 0.16 -0.91
C TRP A 69 0.18 0.49 -1.96
N LEU A 70 0.36 -0.41 -2.91
CA LEU A 70 1.01 -0.09 -4.17
C LEU A 70 0.02 0.63 -5.06
N ASP A 71 0.46 1.73 -5.63
CA ASP A 71 -0.38 2.69 -6.34
C ASP A 71 0.13 2.89 -7.77
N GLY A 72 -0.68 2.46 -8.71
CA GLY A 72 -0.36 2.48 -10.13
C GLY A 72 -0.83 3.73 -10.87
N ARG A 73 -1.24 4.82 -10.18
CA ARG A 73 -1.74 6.04 -10.84
C ARG A 73 -0.79 6.61 -11.91
N ASN A 74 0.51 6.38 -11.74
CA ASN A 74 1.54 6.82 -12.67
C ASN A 74 1.86 5.80 -13.78
N THR A 75 1.22 4.62 -13.78
CA THR A 75 1.42 3.60 -14.81
C THR A 75 0.47 3.77 -16.01
N VAL A 76 -0.52 4.65 -15.91
CA VAL A 76 -1.54 4.89 -16.93
C VAL A 76 -1.25 6.21 -17.63
N MET A 77 -1.06 6.18 -18.94
CA MET A 77 -0.95 7.39 -19.75
C MET A 77 -2.34 7.86 -20.19
N GLU A 78 -2.62 9.15 -20.11
CA GLU A 78 -3.84 9.73 -20.68
C GLU A 78 -3.86 9.52 -22.19
N GLY A 79 -4.91 8.84 -22.70
CA GLY A 79 -5.11 8.59 -24.13
C GLY A 79 -4.43 7.34 -24.70
N ALA A 80 -3.78 6.53 -23.89
CA ALA A 80 -3.31 5.21 -24.32
C ALA A 80 -4.51 4.27 -24.48
N THR A 81 -4.71 3.72 -25.68
CA THR A 81 -5.60 2.59 -25.89
C THR A 81 -5.00 1.39 -25.15
N ASN A 82 -5.84 0.66 -24.40
CA ASN A 82 -5.50 -0.53 -23.63
C ASN A 82 -4.98 -1.70 -24.49
N ASP A 83 -3.91 -1.49 -25.22
CA ASP A 83 -3.27 -2.54 -26.02
C ASP A 83 -2.30 -3.30 -25.11
N HIS A 84 -2.73 -4.46 -24.66
CA HIS A 84 -2.27 -5.28 -23.53
C HIS A 84 -0.89 -5.93 -23.67
N HIS A 85 -0.02 -5.50 -24.60
CA HIS A 85 1.23 -6.20 -24.88
C HIS A 85 2.53 -5.37 -24.77
N GLU A 86 2.44 -4.09 -24.49
CA GLU A 86 3.65 -3.30 -24.25
C GLU A 86 3.71 -2.84 -22.79
N GLY A 87 4.83 -3.11 -22.14
CA GLY A 87 5.06 -3.00 -20.71
C GLY A 87 4.60 -1.67 -20.10
N HIS A 88 4.28 -1.70 -18.82
CA HIS A 88 3.92 -0.53 -18.02
C HIS A 88 4.87 0.64 -18.30
N HIS A 89 4.36 1.67 -18.97
CA HIS A 89 5.16 2.85 -19.36
C HIS A 89 5.40 3.84 -18.20
N GLY A 90 4.95 3.52 -17.00
CA GLY A 90 5.12 4.33 -15.80
C GLY A 90 5.65 3.53 -14.64
N VAL A 91 5.63 4.14 -13.46
CA VAL A 91 6.17 3.55 -12.23
C VAL A 91 5.07 3.34 -11.20
N MET A 92 5.13 2.20 -10.52
CA MET A 92 4.36 1.91 -9.32
C MET A 92 4.96 2.68 -8.16
N THR A 93 4.13 3.30 -7.33
CA THR A 93 4.54 4.00 -6.12
C THR A 93 4.04 3.28 -4.87
N LEU A 94 4.64 3.55 -3.73
CA LEU A 94 4.13 3.12 -2.43
C LEU A 94 3.46 4.31 -1.75
N ARG A 95 2.20 4.13 -1.34
CA ARG A 95 1.45 5.16 -0.60
C ARG A 95 0.93 4.64 0.72
N ALA A 96 0.64 5.57 1.61
CA ALA A 96 -0.01 5.29 2.89
C ALA A 96 -1.09 6.32 3.19
N ALA A 97 -2.09 5.93 3.96
CA ALA A 97 -3.08 6.84 4.54
C ALA A 97 -3.39 6.48 5.98
N LEU A 98 -3.72 7.49 6.77
CA LEU A 98 -4.30 7.34 8.09
C LEU A 98 -5.80 7.61 7.98
N ILE A 99 -6.62 6.67 8.46
CA ILE A 99 -8.07 6.81 8.50
C ILE A 99 -8.58 6.64 9.92
N ASN A 100 -9.64 7.36 10.27
CA ASN A 100 -10.32 7.15 11.54
C ASN A 100 -11.31 5.96 11.48
N ALA A 101 -11.91 5.61 12.60
CA ALA A 101 -12.87 4.50 12.70
C ALA A 101 -14.12 4.67 11.82
N ALA A 102 -14.46 5.88 11.40
CA ALA A 102 -15.55 6.16 10.49
C ALA A 102 -15.14 6.10 9.00
N GLY A 103 -13.88 5.78 8.71
CA GLY A 103 -13.34 5.71 7.35
C GLY A 103 -12.94 7.05 6.75
N VAL A 104 -12.92 8.13 7.55
CA VAL A 104 -12.45 9.43 7.07
C VAL A 104 -10.94 9.43 6.95
N LYS A 105 -10.42 9.77 5.79
CA LYS A 105 -8.99 9.92 5.52
C LYS A 105 -8.49 11.18 6.23
N LEU A 106 -7.56 11.01 7.15
CA LEU A 106 -6.95 12.09 7.94
C LEU A 106 -5.69 12.62 7.26
N ASN A 107 -4.87 11.71 6.76
CA ASN A 107 -3.63 12.02 6.04
C ASN A 107 -3.39 11.01 4.93
N GLU A 108 -2.64 11.41 3.91
CA GLU A 108 -2.10 10.55 2.86
C GLU A 108 -0.67 10.97 2.54
N TRP A 109 0.20 10.00 2.25
CA TRP A 109 1.61 10.21 1.92
C TRP A 109 2.02 9.33 0.74
N GLU A 110 2.90 9.82 -0.10
CA GLU A 110 3.73 9.01 -0.97
C GLU A 110 5.00 8.64 -0.19
N LEU A 111 5.23 7.35 0.02
CA LEU A 111 6.34 6.82 0.80
C LEU A 111 7.55 6.51 -0.07
N ASP A 112 7.29 6.11 -1.32
CA ASP A 112 8.30 5.85 -2.33
C ASP A 112 7.71 6.10 -3.72
N ASN A 113 8.47 6.73 -4.58
CA ASN A 113 8.03 7.12 -5.93
C ASN A 113 8.31 6.06 -7.01
N LYS A 114 8.99 4.96 -6.65
CA LYS A 114 9.25 3.84 -7.57
C LYS A 114 9.48 2.53 -6.82
N THR A 115 8.57 1.59 -6.98
CA THR A 115 8.61 0.29 -6.29
C THR A 115 8.43 -0.88 -7.25
N CYS A 116 8.64 -2.08 -6.75
CA CYS A 116 8.27 -3.31 -7.46
C CYS A 116 6.75 -3.42 -7.58
N ASP A 117 6.26 -3.68 -8.77
CA ASP A 117 4.84 -3.59 -9.14
C ASP A 117 3.99 -4.76 -8.61
N CYS A 118 4.61 -5.87 -8.19
CA CYS A 118 3.90 -7.13 -7.99
C CYS A 118 4.20 -7.83 -6.66
N CYS A 119 4.81 -7.13 -5.72
CA CYS A 119 5.22 -7.71 -4.46
C CYS A 119 4.37 -7.20 -3.29
N GLN A 120 3.83 -8.13 -2.49
CA GLN A 120 3.08 -7.78 -1.29
C GLN A 120 3.94 -6.92 -0.36
N THR A 121 3.35 -5.89 0.23
CA THR A 121 3.94 -5.10 1.31
C THR A 121 3.68 -5.73 2.67
N THR A 122 4.40 -5.31 3.69
CA THR A 122 4.06 -5.61 5.08
C THR A 122 4.25 -4.36 5.93
N ALA A 123 3.38 -4.16 6.91
CA ALA A 123 3.49 -3.06 7.86
C ALA A 123 3.36 -3.58 9.29
N VAL A 124 4.11 -2.99 10.21
CA VAL A 124 4.10 -3.33 11.63
C VAL A 124 4.16 -2.06 12.47
N VAL A 125 3.62 -2.11 13.69
CA VAL A 125 3.80 -1.04 14.69
C VAL A 125 4.91 -1.46 15.64
N THR A 126 5.97 -0.68 15.68
CA THR A 126 7.10 -0.87 16.59
C THR A 126 7.03 0.12 17.75
N SER A 127 7.92 0.00 18.76
CA SER A 127 8.06 1.00 19.82
C SER A 127 8.42 2.40 19.33
N GLN A 128 8.95 2.51 18.11
CA GLN A 128 9.33 3.77 17.46
C GLN A 128 8.28 4.26 16.47
N GLY A 129 7.13 3.60 16.40
CA GLY A 129 6.06 3.90 15.44
C GLY A 129 5.93 2.88 14.32
N PRO A 130 5.03 3.14 13.38
CA PRO A 130 4.82 2.27 12.23
C PRO A 130 6.04 2.18 11.32
N ALA A 131 6.27 0.98 10.80
CA ALA A 131 7.24 0.71 9.76
C ALA A 131 6.58 -0.05 8.60
N VAL A 132 6.93 0.28 7.39
CA VAL A 132 6.48 -0.41 6.17
C VAL A 132 7.69 -0.99 5.46
N ILE A 133 7.63 -2.27 5.15
CA ILE A 133 8.66 -2.99 4.43
C ILE A 133 8.07 -3.45 3.11
N TYR A 134 8.80 -3.24 2.05
CA TYR A 134 8.35 -3.53 0.69
C TYR A 134 9.55 -3.85 -0.20
N ARG A 135 9.27 -4.31 -1.40
CA ARG A 135 10.33 -4.48 -2.41
C ARG A 135 10.47 -3.21 -3.21
N ASP A 136 11.65 -2.62 -3.12
CA ASP A 136 12.05 -1.44 -3.88
C ASP A 136 12.35 -1.80 -5.36
N ARG A 137 12.53 -0.79 -6.19
CA ARG A 137 12.94 -0.91 -7.59
C ARG A 137 13.75 0.30 -8.02
N SER A 138 15.06 0.14 -8.16
CA SER A 138 15.92 1.19 -8.72
C SER A 138 15.80 1.30 -10.25
N ASP A 139 16.40 2.35 -10.81
CA ASP A 139 16.49 2.50 -12.28
C ASP A 139 17.31 1.40 -12.96
N ASP A 140 18.24 0.80 -12.22
CA ASP A 140 19.05 -0.33 -12.66
C ASP A 140 18.41 -1.71 -12.43
N GLU A 141 17.13 -1.74 -12.05
CA GLU A 141 16.39 -2.97 -11.73
C GLU A 141 16.96 -3.73 -10.52
N LEU A 142 17.58 -3.03 -9.57
CA LEU A 142 17.85 -3.58 -8.27
C LEU A 142 16.55 -3.61 -7.46
N ARG A 143 16.23 -4.76 -6.90
CA ARG A 143 14.96 -5.00 -6.20
C ARG A 143 15.18 -5.54 -4.79
N ASP A 144 16.02 -4.85 -4.01
CA ASP A 144 16.24 -5.17 -2.61
C ASP A 144 15.02 -4.79 -1.74
N MET A 145 14.93 -5.35 -0.55
CA MET A 145 13.89 -4.97 0.40
C MET A 145 14.24 -3.63 1.03
N ALA A 146 13.30 -2.70 1.02
CA ALA A 146 13.41 -1.40 1.67
C ALA A 146 12.43 -1.27 2.83
N ILE A 147 12.73 -0.34 3.72
CA ILE A 147 11.92 0.01 4.88
C ILE A 147 11.79 1.53 4.98
N VAL A 148 10.57 1.99 5.30
CA VAL A 148 10.27 3.37 5.69
C VAL A 148 9.61 3.37 7.06
N ARG A 149 9.82 4.41 7.85
CA ARG A 149 9.30 4.53 9.23
C ARG A 149 8.57 5.84 9.42
N LEU A 150 7.42 5.80 10.07
CA LEU A 150 6.72 7.00 10.51
C LEU A 150 7.40 7.53 11.78
N GLN A 151 7.89 8.76 11.72
CA GLN A 151 8.48 9.49 12.83
C GLN A 151 7.50 10.55 13.35
N GLY A 152 7.17 10.47 14.62
CA GLY A 152 6.10 11.31 15.18
C GLY A 152 4.76 11.01 14.49
N ASP A 153 3.99 12.07 14.18
CA ASP A 153 2.61 11.91 13.71
C ASP A 153 2.45 12.03 12.18
N SER A 154 3.49 12.46 11.45
CA SER A 154 3.29 12.82 10.04
C SER A 154 4.52 12.74 9.12
N VAL A 155 5.71 12.47 9.65
CA VAL A 155 6.95 12.48 8.86
C VAL A 155 7.43 11.05 8.63
N TRP A 156 7.59 10.67 7.38
CA TRP A 156 8.19 9.39 7.01
C TRP A 156 9.68 9.56 6.71
N THR A 157 10.47 8.56 7.08
CA THR A 157 11.87 8.50 6.65
C THR A 157 11.97 8.33 5.15
N ALA A 158 13.10 8.68 4.57
CA ALA A 158 13.44 8.20 3.23
C ALA A 158 13.52 6.65 3.23
N PRO A 159 13.31 6.00 2.08
CA PRO A 159 13.56 4.57 1.91
C PRO A 159 15.00 4.19 2.29
N GLU A 160 15.13 3.14 3.08
CA GLU A 160 16.43 2.56 3.46
C GLU A 160 16.42 1.06 3.15
N PRO A 161 17.52 0.49 2.61
CA PRO A 161 17.57 -0.94 2.39
C PRO A 161 17.55 -1.68 3.74
N VAL A 162 16.73 -2.72 3.85
CA VAL A 162 16.77 -3.65 5.00
C VAL A 162 18.11 -4.39 5.00
N TYR A 163 18.53 -4.81 3.81
CA TYR A 163 19.84 -5.40 3.55
C TYR A 163 20.19 -5.19 2.06
N THR A 164 21.48 -5.01 1.76
CA THR A 164 21.97 -4.80 0.40
C THR A 164 22.30 -6.15 -0.23
N ASP A 165 21.28 -6.79 -0.81
CA ASP A 165 21.43 -8.04 -1.54
C ASP A 165 22.02 -7.82 -2.93
N ASN A 166 21.86 -6.61 -3.48
CA ASN A 166 22.16 -6.25 -4.87
C ASN A 166 21.43 -7.17 -5.85
N TRP A 167 20.18 -7.52 -5.53
CA TRP A 167 19.40 -8.43 -6.35
C TRP A 167 18.84 -7.74 -7.59
N LYS A 168 19.56 -7.93 -8.70
CA LYS A 168 19.17 -7.39 -9.99
C LYS A 168 18.28 -8.36 -10.73
N ILE A 169 17.02 -7.93 -11.01
CA ILE A 169 16.06 -8.73 -11.76
C ILE A 169 15.14 -7.83 -12.59
N ALA A 170 15.22 -7.98 -13.92
CA ALA A 170 14.31 -7.34 -14.87
C ALA A 170 13.04 -8.22 -15.02
N GLY A 171 12.20 -8.24 -14.02
CA GLY A 171 11.01 -9.07 -14.00
C GLY A 171 10.19 -8.92 -12.72
N CYS A 172 9.09 -9.63 -12.64
CA CYS A 172 8.15 -9.61 -11.53
C CYS A 172 8.40 -10.81 -10.60
N PRO A 173 9.11 -10.65 -9.47
CA PRO A 173 9.47 -11.78 -8.61
C PRO A 173 8.29 -12.32 -7.79
N VAL A 174 7.22 -11.56 -7.63
CA VAL A 174 6.03 -11.91 -6.80
C VAL A 174 6.45 -12.42 -5.41
N ASN A 175 7.40 -11.74 -4.81
CA ASN A 175 8.02 -12.13 -3.54
C ASN A 175 8.14 -10.91 -2.62
N GLY A 176 7.16 -10.72 -1.75
CA GLY A 176 7.12 -9.63 -0.78
C GLY A 176 7.59 -10.04 0.61
N PRO A 177 7.92 -9.06 1.46
CA PRO A 177 8.35 -9.29 2.83
C PRO A 177 7.21 -9.78 3.72
N ARG A 178 7.60 -10.33 4.87
CA ARG A 178 6.74 -10.52 6.03
C ARG A 178 7.48 -10.00 7.25
N ALA A 179 6.77 -9.28 8.11
CA ALA A 179 7.31 -8.77 9.35
C ALA A 179 6.28 -8.92 10.47
N ASP A 180 6.78 -9.03 11.68
CA ASP A 180 6.00 -8.96 12.91
C ASP A 180 6.78 -8.14 13.93
N ALA A 181 6.10 -7.53 14.89
CA ALA A 181 6.70 -6.76 15.96
C ALA A 181 6.52 -7.49 17.29
N LEU A 182 7.62 -7.75 17.97
CA LEU A 182 7.61 -8.41 19.29
C LEU A 182 7.36 -7.38 20.39
N GLY A 183 6.08 -7.22 20.79
CA GLY A 183 5.68 -6.33 21.86
C GLY A 183 5.91 -4.84 21.53
N SER A 184 5.81 -4.01 22.57
CA SER A 184 6.06 -2.56 22.52
C SER A 184 7.47 -2.19 23.01
N SER A 185 8.39 -3.13 22.99
CA SER A 185 9.78 -2.90 23.46
C SER A 185 10.70 -2.51 22.34
#